data_d48a3f351aa2b729e8ed0fb74a7db6c6
#
_entry.id   d48a3f351aa2b729e8ed0fb74a7db6c6
#
_cell.length_a   1.000
_cell.length_b   1.000
_cell.length_c   1.000
_cell.angle_alpha   90.00
_cell.angle_beta   90.00
_cell.angle_gamma   90.00
#
_symmetry.space_group_name_H-M   'P 1'
#
loop_
_entity.id
_entity.type
_entity.pdbx_description
1 polymer ?
#
loop_
_entity_poly.entity_id
_entity_poly.type
_entity_poly.pdbx_seq_one_letter_code
_entity_poly.pdbx_strand_id
1 'polypeptide(L)'
;MTTHENHSNNPKNQNNPKGDEQAKSNADSGGKGPEKRRRGLSKRKVNWIIASAIPILLIGAGVIYFTQIGQPKLEKLSNQKTELETRLNERDSLINEWVTTFNEVEEDLREIRGKEQKIEYKFDGVELGPDKKEELLIEIEEISKMLEKNQEKIRSLNQKLRSSGVKINALEQKITNLQATISSRDSSINALEQVVKE
;
A
#
# COMPACT_ATOMS: atom_id res chain seq x y z
N MET A 1 -42.38 -3.98 -13.35
CA MET A 1 -43.15 -2.97 -12.59
C MET A 1 -42.14 -1.88 -12.29
N THR A 2 -42.12 -0.76 -12.80
CA THR A 2 -42.83 0.30 -13.47
C THR A 2 -41.78 1.29 -13.92
N THR A 3 -41.46 1.46 -15.16
CA THR A 3 -41.83 2.52 -16.12
C THR A 3 -42.10 3.91 -15.54
N HIS A 4 -41.38 4.89 -16.06
CA HIS A 4 -41.83 6.21 -16.54
C HIS A 4 -40.63 6.91 -17.21
N GLU A 5 -40.48 7.01 -18.50
CA GLU A 5 -41.02 7.91 -19.54
C GLU A 5 -41.49 9.28 -19.07
N ASN A 6 -40.91 10.33 -19.67
CA ASN A 6 -41.62 11.41 -20.41
C ASN A 6 -40.60 12.42 -20.95
N HIS A 7 -40.51 12.55 -22.25
CA HIS A 7 -41.24 13.45 -23.17
C HIS A 7 -40.89 14.93 -23.02
N SER A 8 -40.18 15.46 -24.04
CA SER A 8 -40.70 16.27 -25.16
C SER A 8 -40.79 17.77 -24.88
N ASN A 9 -40.07 18.59 -25.66
CA ASN A 9 -40.71 19.45 -26.67
C ASN A 9 -39.73 20.47 -27.29
N ASN A 10 -39.65 20.41 -28.60
CA ASN A 10 -39.29 21.51 -29.49
C ASN A 10 -40.59 22.37 -29.68
N PRO A 11 -40.51 23.69 -29.92
CA PRO A 11 -40.89 24.11 -31.27
C PRO A 11 -40.04 25.26 -31.89
N LYS A 12 -39.94 25.15 -33.22
CA LYS A 12 -39.72 26.16 -34.24
C LYS A 12 -40.45 27.48 -33.97
N ASN A 13 -39.82 28.62 -34.40
CA ASN A 13 -40.58 29.62 -35.16
C ASN A 13 -39.71 30.39 -36.13
N GLN A 14 -40.17 30.40 -37.34
CA GLN A 14 -39.78 31.22 -38.50
C GLN A 14 -40.18 32.66 -38.26
N ASN A 15 -39.46 33.61 -38.85
CA ASN A 15 -40.05 34.61 -39.77
C ASN A 15 -38.98 35.55 -40.31
N ASN A 16 -38.90 35.56 -41.62
CA ASN A 16 -38.44 36.66 -42.48
C ASN A 16 -39.64 37.53 -42.77
N PRO A 17 -39.55 38.86 -43.02
CA PRO A 17 -39.55 39.29 -44.41
C PRO A 17 -38.73 40.58 -44.78
N LYS A 18 -38.27 40.59 -46.02
CA LYS A 18 -38.15 41.58 -47.06
C LYS A 18 -38.54 43.06 -46.83
N GLY A 19 -37.79 43.93 -47.55
CA GLY A 19 -38.18 45.27 -48.00
C GLY A 19 -36.97 46.11 -48.32
N ASP A 20 -36.50 46.19 -49.44
CA ASP A 20 -36.64 47.04 -50.59
C ASP A 20 -36.28 48.52 -50.35
N GLU A 21 -35.49 49.01 -51.23
CA GLU A 21 -35.43 50.15 -52.10
C GLU A 21 -34.57 51.36 -51.73
N GLN A 22 -33.62 51.58 -52.63
CA GLN A 22 -33.31 52.79 -53.49
C GLN A 22 -32.99 54.11 -52.76
N ALA A 23 -31.95 54.80 -53.09
CA ALA A 23 -31.65 55.66 -54.27
C ALA A 23 -30.41 56.55 -54.03
N LYS A 24 -29.57 56.62 -55.01
CA LYS A 24 -28.85 57.77 -55.63
C LYS A 24 -28.45 59.01 -54.78
N SER A 25 -27.21 59.46 -54.78
CA SER A 25 -26.60 60.22 -55.85
C SER A 25 -25.30 60.90 -55.39
N ASN A 26 -24.37 60.93 -56.31
CA ASN A 26 -23.40 61.97 -56.72
C ASN A 26 -22.51 62.72 -55.72
N ALA A 27 -21.31 62.62 -56.08
CA ALA A 27 -20.34 63.68 -56.55
C ALA A 27 -19.14 63.88 -55.60
N ASP A 28 -18.05 63.55 -56.15
CA ASP A 28 -16.86 64.39 -56.57
C ASP A 28 -15.86 64.80 -55.48
N SER A 29 -14.65 64.70 -55.95
CA SER A 29 -13.37 65.31 -55.65
C SER A 29 -12.40 64.62 -54.71
N GLY A 30 -11.41 64.06 -55.35
CA GLY A 30 -10.06 64.53 -55.32
C GLY A 30 -9.24 64.28 -54.05
N GLY A 31 -8.46 63.26 -54.09
CA GLY A 31 -7.37 63.14 -53.14
C GLY A 31 -6.53 61.86 -53.40
N LYS A 32 -5.55 61.99 -54.29
CA LYS A 32 -4.52 60.97 -54.50
C LYS A 32 -3.65 60.86 -53.25
N GLY A 33 -3.91 59.88 -52.41
CA GLY A 33 -2.99 59.38 -51.35
C GLY A 33 -2.23 58.13 -51.86
N PRO A 34 -0.98 57.93 -51.47
CA PRO A 34 -0.15 56.87 -52.03
C PRO A 34 -0.73 55.47 -51.72
N GLU A 35 -1.02 54.77 -52.78
CA GLU A 35 -1.43 53.37 -52.81
C GLU A 35 -0.37 52.52 -52.14
N LYS A 36 -0.60 52.14 -50.88
CA LYS A 36 0.13 51.04 -50.25
C LYS A 36 -0.24 49.77 -51.01
N ARG A 37 0.59 49.39 -51.95
CA ARG A 37 0.56 48.09 -52.61
C ARG A 37 0.61 47.02 -51.54
N ARG A 38 -0.53 46.53 -51.09
CA ARG A 38 -0.63 45.25 -50.37
C ARG A 38 -0.18 44.15 -51.34
N ARG A 39 1.07 43.72 -51.20
CA ARG A 39 1.57 42.53 -51.87
C ARG A 39 0.75 41.37 -51.40
N GLY A 40 -0.35 41.07 -52.08
CA GLY A 40 -1.12 39.85 -51.87
C GLY A 40 -0.19 38.66 -52.14
N LEU A 41 0.05 37.85 -51.13
CA LEU A 41 0.77 36.61 -51.30
C LEU A 41 0.04 35.79 -52.40
N SER A 42 0.78 35.36 -53.41
CA SER A 42 0.28 34.50 -54.48
C SER A 42 -0.43 33.31 -53.87
N LYS A 43 -1.65 32.99 -54.34
CA LYS A 43 -2.46 31.85 -53.85
C LYS A 43 -1.66 30.55 -53.78
N ARG A 44 -0.69 30.32 -54.66
CA ARG A 44 0.23 29.17 -54.61
C ARG A 44 1.14 29.17 -53.38
N LYS A 45 1.66 30.37 -52.98
CA LYS A 45 2.50 30.48 -51.77
C LYS A 45 1.69 30.31 -50.48
N VAL A 46 0.45 30.78 -50.46
CA VAL A 46 -0.48 30.59 -49.33
C VAL A 46 -0.83 29.10 -49.14
N ASN A 47 -1.13 28.40 -50.25
CA ASN A 47 -1.42 26.98 -50.17
C ASN A 47 -0.22 26.15 -49.70
N TRP A 48 1.00 26.51 -50.05
CA TRP A 48 2.21 25.81 -49.61
C TRP A 48 2.49 26.05 -48.12
N ILE A 49 2.24 27.25 -47.62
CA ILE A 49 2.36 27.62 -46.20
C ILE A 49 1.32 26.86 -45.38
N ILE A 50 0.08 26.77 -45.83
CA ILE A 50 -0.98 26.01 -45.15
C ILE A 50 -0.66 24.53 -45.17
N ALA A 51 -0.19 23.95 -46.27
CA ALA A 51 0.18 22.55 -46.37
C ALA A 51 1.34 22.15 -45.45
N SER A 52 2.26 23.07 -45.13
CA SER A 52 3.36 22.80 -44.21
C SER A 52 3.00 23.09 -42.74
N ALA A 53 2.08 24.00 -42.46
CA ALA A 53 1.69 24.37 -41.10
C ALA A 53 0.87 23.28 -40.40
N ILE A 54 0.01 22.55 -41.12
CA ILE A 54 -0.84 21.50 -40.57
C ILE A 54 -0.03 20.34 -39.95
N PRO A 55 0.96 19.73 -40.64
CA PRO A 55 1.75 18.67 -40.07
C PRO A 55 2.59 19.12 -38.85
N ILE A 56 3.09 20.37 -38.87
CA ILE A 56 3.84 20.95 -37.75
C ILE A 56 2.94 21.10 -36.52
N LEU A 57 1.71 21.55 -36.68
CA LEU A 57 0.73 21.66 -35.59
C LEU A 57 0.33 20.28 -35.03
N LEU A 58 0.16 19.28 -35.89
CA LEU A 58 -0.16 17.92 -35.45
C LEU A 58 1.00 17.28 -34.66
N ILE A 59 2.24 17.50 -35.14
CA ILE A 59 3.43 17.02 -34.40
C ILE A 59 3.55 17.78 -33.06
N GLY A 60 3.37 19.08 -33.03
CA GLY A 60 3.39 19.88 -31.81
C GLY A 60 2.31 19.45 -30.83
N ALA A 61 1.07 19.25 -31.27
CA ALA A 61 -0.02 18.74 -30.45
C ALA A 61 0.25 17.33 -29.94
N GLY A 62 0.82 16.45 -30.77
CA GLY A 62 1.23 15.10 -30.40
C GLY A 62 2.31 15.08 -29.33
N VAL A 63 3.33 15.92 -29.44
CA VAL A 63 4.38 16.07 -28.43
C VAL A 63 3.82 16.60 -27.11
N ILE A 64 2.97 17.62 -27.16
CA ILE A 64 2.32 18.17 -25.95
C ILE A 64 1.42 17.11 -25.29
N TYR A 65 0.64 16.38 -26.07
CA TYR A 65 -0.19 15.30 -25.54
C TYR A 65 0.66 14.20 -24.88
N PHE A 66 1.73 13.78 -25.52
CA PHE A 66 2.62 12.76 -25.00
C PHE A 66 3.35 13.21 -23.73
N THR A 67 3.86 14.43 -23.68
CA THR A 67 4.61 14.96 -22.52
C THR A 67 3.71 15.33 -21.35
N GLN A 68 2.52 15.88 -21.62
CA GLN A 68 1.63 16.35 -20.56
C GLN A 68 0.67 15.29 -20.02
N ILE A 69 0.28 14.31 -20.83
CA ILE A 69 -0.74 13.33 -20.47
C ILE A 69 -0.15 11.90 -20.40
N GLY A 70 0.78 11.58 -21.28
CA GLY A 70 1.37 10.23 -21.37
C GLY A 70 2.41 9.98 -20.28
N GLN A 71 3.38 10.87 -20.14
CA GLN A 71 4.49 10.70 -19.18
C GLN A 71 4.04 10.67 -17.71
N PRO A 72 3.21 11.60 -17.21
CA PRO A 72 2.80 11.57 -15.81
C PRO A 72 1.96 10.34 -15.45
N LYS A 73 1.25 9.73 -16.40
CA LYS A 73 0.55 8.48 -16.17
C LYS A 73 1.51 7.28 -16.06
N LEU A 74 2.52 7.21 -16.92
CA LEU A 74 3.54 6.17 -16.88
C LEU A 74 4.38 6.27 -15.61
N GLU A 75 4.79 7.46 -15.21
CA GLU A 75 5.53 7.71 -13.99
C GLU A 75 4.70 7.34 -12.76
N LYS A 76 3.42 7.71 -12.72
CA LYS A 76 2.51 7.33 -11.64
C LYS A 76 2.34 5.80 -11.55
N LEU A 77 2.20 5.12 -12.68
CA LEU A 77 2.10 3.65 -12.72
C LEU A 77 3.41 3.01 -12.27
N SER A 78 4.55 3.52 -12.70
CA SER A 78 5.88 3.06 -12.29
C SER A 78 6.07 3.24 -10.78
N ASN A 79 5.73 4.41 -10.23
CA ASN A 79 5.81 4.68 -8.80
C ASN A 79 4.88 3.78 -7.99
N GLN A 80 3.64 3.56 -8.46
CA GLN A 80 2.72 2.62 -7.83
C GLN A 80 3.25 1.18 -7.86
N LYS A 81 3.85 0.75 -8.96
CA LYS A 81 4.47 -0.57 -9.06
C LYS A 81 5.61 -0.71 -8.07
N THR A 82 6.52 0.26 -8.01
CA THR A 82 7.65 0.26 -7.06
C THR A 82 7.16 0.27 -5.61
N GLU A 83 6.14 1.08 -5.30
CA GLU A 83 5.52 1.11 -3.97
C GLU A 83 4.92 -0.25 -3.59
N LEU A 84 4.20 -0.90 -4.50
CA LEU A 84 3.64 -2.23 -4.27
C LEU A 84 4.73 -3.29 -4.10
N GLU A 85 5.79 -3.26 -4.89
CA GLU A 85 6.94 -4.16 -4.75
C GLU A 85 7.64 -3.97 -3.40
N THR A 86 7.83 -2.71 -2.97
CA THR A 86 8.39 -2.40 -1.65
C THR A 86 7.51 -2.95 -0.53
N ARG A 87 6.19 -2.73 -0.60
CA ARG A 87 5.23 -3.25 0.40
C ARG A 87 5.19 -4.79 0.42
N LEU A 88 5.32 -5.45 -0.73
CA LEU A 88 5.42 -6.91 -0.80
C LEU A 88 6.69 -7.40 -0.12
N ASN A 89 7.85 -6.81 -0.43
CA ASN A 89 9.11 -7.17 0.17
C ASN A 89 9.12 -6.95 1.70
N GLU A 90 8.54 -5.84 2.17
CA GLU A 90 8.37 -5.57 3.60
C GLU A 90 7.50 -6.63 4.28
N ARG A 91 6.38 -7.02 3.66
CA ARG A 91 5.52 -8.09 4.17
C ARG A 91 6.21 -9.43 4.20
N ASP A 92 6.94 -9.79 3.16
CA ASP A 92 7.67 -11.05 3.09
C ASP A 92 8.79 -11.10 4.14
N SER A 93 9.49 -9.99 4.35
CA SER A 93 10.48 -9.85 5.43
C SER A 93 9.85 -10.04 6.80
N LEU A 94 8.70 -9.41 7.07
CA LEU A 94 7.97 -9.57 8.32
C LEU A 94 7.49 -11.02 8.54
N ILE A 95 6.95 -11.66 7.51
CA ILE A 95 6.52 -13.06 7.58
C ILE A 95 7.70 -13.97 7.91
N ASN A 96 8.85 -13.78 7.28
CA ASN A 96 10.06 -14.55 7.56
C ASN A 96 10.55 -14.32 9.01
N GLU A 97 10.54 -13.08 9.49
CA GLU A 97 10.86 -12.77 10.88
C GLU A 97 9.92 -13.52 11.84
N TRP A 98 8.62 -13.51 11.58
CA TRP A 98 7.64 -14.22 12.42
C TRP A 98 7.87 -15.74 12.42
N VAL A 99 8.07 -16.32 11.25
CA VAL A 99 8.35 -17.78 11.14
C VAL A 99 9.61 -18.14 11.90
N THR A 100 10.68 -17.37 11.75
CA THR A 100 11.94 -17.59 12.46
C THR A 100 11.74 -17.51 13.97
N THR A 101 11.08 -16.44 14.44
CA THR A 101 10.84 -16.27 15.88
C THR A 101 9.91 -17.34 16.46
N PHE A 102 8.89 -17.78 15.70
CA PHE A 102 8.05 -18.91 16.15
C PHE A 102 8.86 -20.19 16.30
N ASN A 103 9.73 -20.50 15.36
CA ASN A 103 10.58 -21.70 15.44
C ASN A 103 11.54 -21.63 16.64
N GLU A 104 12.13 -20.45 16.89
CA GLU A 104 12.99 -20.24 18.07
C GLU A 104 12.19 -20.47 19.38
N VAL A 105 11.00 -19.88 19.49
CA VAL A 105 10.16 -20.04 20.68
C VAL A 105 9.73 -21.50 20.87
N GLU A 106 9.38 -22.20 19.79
CA GLU A 106 9.02 -23.62 19.86
C GLU A 106 10.21 -24.51 20.27
N GLU A 107 11.41 -24.20 19.83
CA GLU A 107 12.63 -24.89 20.24
C GLU A 107 12.93 -24.63 21.72
N ASP A 108 12.91 -23.37 22.15
CA ASP A 108 13.07 -22.99 23.56
C ASP A 108 12.04 -23.69 24.44
N LEU A 109 10.76 -23.77 24.02
CA LEU A 109 9.69 -24.47 24.75
C LEU A 109 9.91 -26.00 24.81
N ARG A 110 10.53 -26.57 23.78
CA ARG A 110 10.89 -27.98 23.75
C ARG A 110 12.02 -28.28 24.75
N GLU A 111 13.03 -27.40 24.79
CA GLU A 111 14.11 -27.49 25.78
C GLU A 111 13.61 -27.35 27.20
N ILE A 112 12.75 -26.34 27.47
CA ILE A 112 12.10 -26.12 28.77
C ILE A 112 11.39 -27.38 29.22
N ARG A 113 10.56 -28.00 28.35
CA ARG A 113 9.88 -29.27 28.66
C ARG A 113 10.85 -30.37 29.03
N GLY A 114 11.98 -30.49 28.33
CA GLY A 114 13.01 -31.48 28.66
C GLY A 114 13.65 -31.22 30.01
N LYS A 115 13.90 -29.95 30.36
CA LYS A 115 14.41 -29.57 31.69
C LYS A 115 13.37 -29.85 32.79
N GLU A 116 12.10 -29.47 32.61
CA GLU A 116 10.98 -29.78 33.53
C GLU A 116 10.91 -31.28 33.87
N GLN A 117 10.92 -32.12 32.83
CA GLN A 117 10.86 -33.56 33.02
C GLN A 117 12.07 -34.12 33.81
N LYS A 118 13.25 -33.54 33.62
CA LYS A 118 14.45 -33.94 34.39
C LYS A 118 14.32 -33.55 35.86
N ILE A 119 13.77 -32.35 36.14
CA ILE A 119 13.51 -31.87 37.50
C ILE A 119 12.48 -32.80 38.17
N GLU A 120 11.34 -33.08 37.53
CA GLU A 120 10.31 -33.98 38.03
C GLU A 120 10.90 -35.38 38.35
N TYR A 121 11.71 -35.93 37.44
CA TYR A 121 12.34 -37.23 37.64
C TYR A 121 13.35 -37.24 38.80
N LYS A 122 14.15 -36.16 38.97
CA LYS A 122 15.09 -36.03 40.10
C LYS A 122 14.37 -35.93 41.45
N PHE A 123 13.14 -35.45 41.44
CA PHE A 123 12.33 -35.18 42.62
C PHE A 123 11.44 -36.36 43.02
N ASP A 124 11.18 -37.34 42.13
CA ASP A 124 10.21 -38.43 42.32
C ASP A 124 10.59 -39.35 43.52
N GLY A 125 10.02 -39.01 44.67
CA GLY A 125 10.06 -39.83 45.88
C GLY A 125 11.39 -39.85 46.65
N VAL A 126 12.33 -38.96 46.35
CA VAL A 126 13.63 -38.91 47.05
C VAL A 126 13.70 -37.63 47.90
N GLU A 127 14.01 -37.75 49.18
CA GLU A 127 14.36 -36.62 50.03
C GLU A 127 15.68 -36.01 49.56
N LEU A 128 15.58 -34.79 48.99
CA LEU A 128 16.72 -34.08 48.41
C LEU A 128 17.58 -33.44 49.51
N GLY A 129 18.87 -33.71 49.48
CA GLY A 129 19.83 -32.95 50.30
C GLY A 129 19.92 -31.48 49.86
N PRO A 130 20.40 -30.58 50.75
CA PRO A 130 20.47 -29.15 50.51
C PRO A 130 21.14 -28.75 49.16
N ASP A 131 22.27 -29.39 48.84
CA ASP A 131 23.07 -29.11 47.65
C ASP A 131 22.27 -29.40 46.34
N LYS A 132 21.47 -30.48 46.39
CA LYS A 132 20.62 -30.85 45.22
C LYS A 132 19.40 -29.97 45.09
N LYS A 133 18.82 -29.50 46.21
CA LYS A 133 17.75 -28.49 46.16
C LYS A 133 18.26 -27.19 45.54
N GLU A 134 19.46 -26.72 45.88
CA GLU A 134 20.08 -25.52 45.28
C GLU A 134 20.33 -25.71 43.79
N GLU A 135 20.87 -26.86 43.36
CA GLU A 135 21.06 -27.19 41.93
C GLU A 135 19.72 -27.11 41.15
N LEU A 136 18.64 -27.67 41.67
CA LEU A 136 17.33 -27.65 41.05
C LEU A 136 16.73 -26.23 40.99
N LEU A 137 16.90 -25.43 42.03
CA LEU A 137 16.44 -24.05 42.05
C LEU A 137 17.16 -23.21 40.98
N ILE A 138 18.44 -23.45 40.75
CA ILE A 138 19.20 -22.81 39.66
C ILE A 138 18.61 -23.22 38.29
N GLU A 139 18.37 -24.53 38.06
CA GLU A 139 17.75 -25.03 36.83
C GLU A 139 16.36 -24.41 36.62
N ILE A 140 15.55 -24.26 37.66
CA ILE A 140 14.23 -23.61 37.65
C ILE A 140 14.34 -22.13 37.27
N GLU A 141 15.30 -21.41 37.84
CA GLU A 141 15.55 -20.00 37.51
C GLU A 141 15.94 -19.80 36.03
N GLU A 142 16.78 -20.71 35.50
CA GLU A 142 17.13 -20.72 34.08
C GLU A 142 15.89 -20.89 33.19
N ILE A 143 15.02 -21.84 33.52
CA ILE A 143 13.76 -22.05 32.79
C ILE A 143 12.88 -20.82 32.87
N SER A 144 12.74 -20.19 34.03
CA SER A 144 11.94 -18.97 34.22
C SER A 144 12.45 -17.83 33.33
N LYS A 145 13.77 -17.63 33.26
CA LYS A 145 14.37 -16.66 32.36
C LYS A 145 14.11 -16.97 30.88
N MET A 146 14.14 -18.24 30.50
CA MET A 146 13.80 -18.65 29.12
C MET A 146 12.32 -18.36 28.81
N LEU A 147 11.40 -18.64 29.72
CA LEU A 147 9.97 -18.35 29.58
C LEU A 147 9.71 -16.86 29.45
N GLU A 148 10.33 -16.03 30.30
CA GLU A 148 10.21 -14.58 30.22
C GLU A 148 10.69 -14.04 28.89
N LYS A 149 11.87 -14.48 28.42
CA LYS A 149 12.40 -14.09 27.11
C LYS A 149 11.45 -14.48 25.97
N ASN A 150 10.89 -15.67 26.01
CA ASN A 150 9.93 -16.12 25.00
C ASN A 150 8.63 -15.33 25.05
N GLN A 151 8.17 -14.96 26.24
CA GLN A 151 7.00 -14.10 26.39
C GLN A 151 7.22 -12.73 25.77
N GLU A 152 8.41 -12.14 25.95
CA GLU A 152 8.79 -10.88 25.32
C GLU A 152 8.85 -10.98 23.79
N LYS A 153 9.48 -12.07 23.27
CA LYS A 153 9.49 -12.35 21.82
C LYS A 153 8.08 -12.36 21.25
N ILE A 154 7.17 -13.12 21.88
CA ILE A 154 5.78 -13.24 21.41
C ILE A 154 5.00 -11.93 21.56
N ARG A 155 5.21 -11.16 22.62
CA ARG A 155 4.60 -9.82 22.77
C ARG A 155 5.05 -8.87 21.66
N SER A 156 6.35 -8.85 21.39
CA SER A 156 6.93 -8.04 20.31
C SER A 156 6.34 -8.42 18.94
N LEU A 157 6.24 -9.71 18.64
CA LEU A 157 5.62 -10.19 17.41
C LEU A 157 4.16 -9.78 17.29
N ASN A 158 3.38 -9.90 18.36
CA ASN A 158 1.98 -9.50 18.39
C ASN A 158 1.82 -8.00 18.13
N GLN A 159 2.70 -7.19 18.72
CA GLN A 159 2.72 -5.73 18.48
C GLN A 159 3.06 -5.41 17.03
N LYS A 160 4.10 -6.03 16.46
CA LYS A 160 4.47 -5.87 15.05
C LYS A 160 3.36 -6.31 14.11
N LEU A 161 2.66 -7.42 14.40
CA LEU A 161 1.54 -7.89 13.60
C LEU A 161 0.41 -6.85 13.58
N ARG A 162 0.05 -6.30 14.73
CA ARG A 162 -0.98 -5.26 14.85
C ARG A 162 -0.60 -3.96 14.15
N SER A 163 0.65 -3.54 14.24
CA SER A 163 1.14 -2.29 13.63
C SER A 163 1.33 -2.40 12.12
N SER A 164 1.62 -3.59 11.59
CA SER A 164 1.81 -3.83 10.16
C SER A 164 0.53 -3.75 9.32
N GLY A 165 -0.65 -3.79 9.98
CA GLY A 165 -1.95 -3.88 9.30
C GLY A 165 -2.17 -5.20 8.55
N VAL A 166 -1.27 -6.16 8.70
CA VAL A 166 -1.37 -7.49 8.08
C VAL A 166 -2.28 -8.36 8.94
N LYS A 167 -3.39 -8.82 8.37
CA LYS A 167 -4.31 -9.76 9.03
C LYS A 167 -4.09 -11.16 8.46
N ILE A 168 -3.42 -12.01 9.22
CA ILE A 168 -3.22 -13.42 8.88
C ILE A 168 -3.68 -14.24 10.08
N ASN A 169 -4.89 -14.78 9.99
CA ASN A 169 -5.52 -15.53 11.08
C ASN A 169 -4.63 -16.67 11.62
N ALA A 170 -3.87 -17.34 10.75
CA ALA A 170 -2.94 -18.40 11.16
C ALA A 170 -1.83 -17.87 12.08
N LEU A 171 -1.31 -16.66 11.85
CA LEU A 171 -0.30 -16.05 12.72
C LEU A 171 -0.89 -15.63 14.07
N GLU A 172 -2.09 -15.05 14.08
CA GLU A 172 -2.80 -14.68 15.30
C GLU A 172 -3.09 -15.90 16.16
N GLN A 173 -3.55 -17.00 15.55
CA GLN A 173 -3.75 -18.28 16.25
C GLN A 173 -2.45 -18.85 16.79
N LYS A 174 -1.36 -18.79 16.02
CA LYS A 174 -0.05 -19.26 16.46
C LYS A 174 0.45 -18.47 17.67
N ILE A 175 0.35 -17.15 17.65
CA ILE A 175 0.68 -16.28 18.78
C ILE A 175 -0.13 -16.67 20.03
N THR A 176 -1.45 -16.81 19.87
CA THR A 176 -2.34 -17.20 20.99
C THR A 176 -1.97 -18.54 21.58
N ASN A 177 -1.69 -19.53 20.73
CA ASN A 177 -1.29 -20.87 21.18
C ASN A 177 0.04 -20.86 21.91
N LEU A 178 1.05 -20.12 21.40
CA LEU A 178 2.35 -19.99 22.06
C LEU A 178 2.24 -19.27 23.40
N GLN A 179 1.43 -18.19 23.47
CA GLN A 179 1.15 -17.50 24.75
C GLN A 179 0.52 -18.43 25.78
N ALA A 180 -0.48 -19.22 25.38
CA ALA A 180 -1.12 -20.19 26.25
C ALA A 180 -0.12 -21.27 26.75
N THR A 181 0.75 -21.75 25.85
CA THR A 181 1.78 -22.72 26.18
C THR A 181 2.79 -22.15 27.17
N ILE A 182 3.31 -20.93 26.92
CA ILE A 182 4.24 -20.23 27.80
C ILE A 182 3.62 -20.08 29.21
N SER A 183 2.37 -19.59 29.30
CA SER A 183 1.67 -19.40 30.56
C SER A 183 1.44 -20.71 31.31
N SER A 184 1.13 -21.81 30.61
CA SER A 184 1.00 -23.11 31.19
C SER A 184 2.33 -23.62 31.76
N ARG A 185 3.45 -23.44 31.04
CA ARG A 185 4.80 -23.80 31.51
C ARG A 185 5.23 -22.96 32.70
N ASP A 186 4.98 -21.68 32.67
CA ASP A 186 5.28 -20.77 33.79
C ASP A 186 4.56 -21.21 35.06
N SER A 187 3.29 -21.62 34.97
CA SER A 187 2.53 -22.19 36.09
C SER A 187 3.12 -23.50 36.60
N SER A 188 3.56 -24.40 35.70
CA SER A 188 4.21 -25.64 36.06
C SER A 188 5.54 -25.39 36.78
N ILE A 189 6.36 -24.49 36.30
CA ILE A 189 7.64 -24.12 36.89
C ILE A 189 7.47 -23.51 38.27
N ASN A 190 6.50 -22.61 38.45
CA ASN A 190 6.18 -22.07 39.77
C ASN A 190 5.73 -23.15 40.77
N ALA A 191 4.99 -24.12 40.32
CA ALA A 191 4.61 -25.26 41.15
C ALA A 191 5.81 -26.15 41.56
N LEU A 192 6.72 -26.43 40.60
CA LEU A 192 7.97 -27.16 40.85
C LEU A 192 8.88 -26.42 41.83
N GLU A 193 9.00 -25.10 41.66
CA GLU A 193 9.77 -24.27 42.60
C GLU A 193 9.27 -24.36 44.03
N GLN A 194 7.95 -24.35 44.23
CA GLN A 194 7.34 -24.48 45.55
C GLN A 194 7.67 -25.82 46.17
N VAL A 195 7.50 -26.92 45.41
CA VAL A 195 7.79 -28.28 45.86
C VAL A 195 9.27 -28.47 46.21
N VAL A 196 10.21 -27.88 45.46
CA VAL A 196 11.65 -27.96 45.77
C VAL A 196 12.03 -27.15 47.02
N LYS A 197 11.30 -26.08 47.32
CA LYS A 197 11.55 -25.24 48.53
C LYS A 197 11.03 -25.89 49.84
N GLU A 198 9.99 -26.72 49.77
CA GLU A 198 9.47 -27.51 50.89
C GLU A 198 10.41 -28.62 51.29
#